data_b2056142645bcb7600e3e681dde39112
#
_entry.id   b2056142645bcb7600e3e681dde39112
#
_cell.length_a   1.000
_cell.length_b   1.000
_cell.length_c   1.000
_cell.angle_alpha   90.00
_cell.angle_beta   90.00
_cell.angle_gamma   90.00
#
_symmetry.space_group_name_H-M   'P 1'
#
loop_
_entity.id
_entity.type
_entity.pdbx_description
1 polymer ?
#
loop_
_entity_poly.entity_id
_entity_poly.type
_entity_poly.pdbx_seq_one_letter_code
_entity_poly.pdbx_strand_id
1 'polypeptide(L)'
;MRWIAALLVLMLLMPAAGYAQENPVPGTGTCGREYCYWETPMDLSDPETIWNVLIQPMTVVKGKQRVQVQLMAQPSEDAEMVGEVTCDSQGVHVLETLENGWSLVECYSSSNKLSKLDVYGDLVKGYLPTEMLEERETKTRYGLVVDEMTQRMYVFEKGRLLTTLRVSTGKATQKAPQCGTTAGEFHLVSMVGNFISESGATCEHAIRFNDGDLLHGVPYYLEDNGKKNYSSCERHLGEKASEGCIRIQRKRTPEGVNMRWLWERLFDQMHTKLIIWQDVPGRRQPIPAEDTPVYVLPGLSNAYHSKPTCYDIDKIYFPMEEITYGQLEEEAYARLHNCGYCNPPLRVQEIEALNQRYAAVEE
;
A
#
# COMPACT_ATOMS: atom_id res chain seq x y z
N MET A 1 -19.08 -53.77 51.80
CA MET A 1 -17.67 -53.40 51.60
C MET A 1 -17.50 -52.87 50.19
N ARG A 2 -17.41 -51.52 49.98
CA ARG A 2 -17.28 -50.88 48.69
C ARG A 2 -15.82 -50.39 48.63
N TRP A 3 -15.06 -50.92 47.70
CA TRP A 3 -13.70 -50.44 47.40
C TRP A 3 -13.80 -49.28 46.40
N ILE A 4 -13.36 -48.07 46.79
CA ILE A 4 -13.20 -46.90 45.96
C ILE A 4 -11.76 -46.93 45.47
N ALA A 5 -11.58 -47.14 44.16
CA ALA A 5 -10.30 -47.01 43.50
C ALA A 5 -10.03 -45.53 43.20
N ALA A 6 -9.03 -44.94 43.84
CA ALA A 6 -8.58 -43.58 43.54
C ALA A 6 -7.67 -43.63 42.30
N LEU A 7 -8.11 -43.01 41.20
CA LEU A 7 -7.29 -42.76 40.03
C LEU A 7 -6.39 -41.52 40.31
N LEU A 8 -5.11 -41.76 40.50
CA LEU A 8 -4.09 -40.70 40.51
C LEU A 8 -3.88 -40.25 39.05
N VAL A 9 -4.35 -39.05 38.70
CA VAL A 9 -3.96 -38.39 37.46
C VAL A 9 -2.61 -37.72 37.65
N LEU A 10 -1.56 -38.32 37.09
CA LEU A 10 -0.23 -37.75 37.03
C LEU A 10 -0.24 -36.68 35.95
N MET A 11 -0.40 -35.40 36.32
CA MET A 11 -0.12 -34.28 35.42
C MET A 11 1.39 -34.20 35.18
N LEU A 12 1.83 -34.67 34.03
CA LEU A 12 3.15 -34.36 33.49
C LEU A 12 3.20 -32.86 33.15
N LEU A 13 3.77 -32.08 34.03
CA LEU A 13 4.22 -30.73 33.72
C LEU A 13 5.36 -30.85 32.69
N MET A 14 5.03 -30.74 31.43
CA MET A 14 6.04 -30.46 30.41
C MET A 14 6.56 -29.05 30.68
N PRO A 15 7.89 -28.85 30.78
CA PRO A 15 8.44 -27.52 30.83
C PRO A 15 8.07 -26.87 29.49
N ALA A 16 7.36 -25.76 29.52
CA ALA A 16 7.25 -24.87 28.38
C ALA A 16 8.71 -24.53 28.02
N ALA A 17 9.17 -25.07 26.88
CA ALA A 17 10.38 -24.59 26.25
C ALA A 17 10.07 -23.12 25.87
N GLY A 18 10.48 -22.21 26.76
CA GLY A 18 10.57 -20.81 26.46
C GLY A 18 11.56 -20.71 25.30
N TYR A 19 11.06 -20.54 24.08
CA TYR A 19 11.88 -19.96 23.03
C TYR A 19 12.31 -18.61 23.60
N ALA A 20 13.57 -18.51 23.98
CA ALA A 20 14.20 -17.23 24.18
C ALA A 20 14.11 -16.53 22.82
N GLN A 21 13.15 -15.62 22.70
CA GLN A 21 13.03 -14.76 21.53
C GLN A 21 14.31 -13.94 21.53
N GLU A 22 15.23 -14.23 20.62
CA GLU A 22 16.42 -13.41 20.45
C GLU A 22 15.92 -11.98 20.25
N ASN A 23 16.38 -11.04 21.06
CA ASN A 23 15.99 -9.64 20.93
C ASN A 23 16.28 -9.21 19.49
N PRO A 24 15.31 -8.65 18.77
CA PRO A 24 15.52 -8.27 17.39
C PRO A 24 16.66 -7.24 17.29
N VAL A 25 17.53 -7.45 16.34
CA VAL A 25 18.66 -6.54 16.11
C VAL A 25 18.16 -5.33 15.35
N PRO A 26 18.34 -4.09 15.85
CA PRO A 26 17.95 -2.88 15.14
C PRO A 26 18.55 -2.83 13.73
N GLY A 27 17.76 -2.35 12.75
CA GLY A 27 18.19 -2.21 11.34
C GLY A 27 18.30 -3.51 10.56
N THR A 28 17.72 -4.62 11.02
CA THR A 28 17.81 -5.91 10.29
C THR A 28 16.92 -6.00 9.05
N GLY A 29 15.91 -5.12 8.90
CA GLY A 29 15.01 -5.16 7.77
C GLY A 29 14.03 -6.35 7.71
N THR A 30 13.93 -7.14 8.79
CA THR A 30 13.01 -8.27 8.89
C THR A 30 11.86 -7.92 9.81
N CYS A 31 10.61 -8.05 9.32
CA CYS A 31 9.43 -7.79 10.14
C CYS A 31 9.42 -8.70 11.38
N GLY A 32 9.28 -8.09 12.57
CA GLY A 32 9.29 -8.78 13.86
C GLY A 32 7.98 -9.44 14.23
N ARG A 33 6.96 -9.41 13.37
CA ARG A 33 5.64 -10.03 13.60
C ARG A 33 5.55 -11.38 12.92
N GLU A 34 4.78 -12.30 13.48
CA GLU A 34 4.47 -13.60 12.88
C GLU A 34 3.87 -13.45 11.48
N TYR A 35 3.02 -12.43 11.27
CA TYR A 35 2.48 -12.06 9.99
C TYR A 35 2.65 -10.56 9.75
N CYS A 36 3.46 -10.21 8.77
CA CYS A 36 3.68 -8.84 8.38
C CYS A 36 2.90 -8.50 7.11
N TYR A 37 1.74 -7.87 7.28
CA TYR A 37 0.90 -7.42 6.15
C TYR A 37 1.49 -6.23 5.39
N TRP A 38 2.67 -5.76 5.76
CA TRP A 38 3.43 -4.77 5.00
C TRP A 38 4.29 -5.42 3.91
N GLU A 39 4.92 -6.56 4.22
CA GLU A 39 5.79 -7.30 3.29
C GLU A 39 5.00 -8.34 2.49
N THR A 40 4.03 -8.99 3.14
CA THR A 40 3.20 -10.01 2.51
C THR A 40 1.81 -9.46 2.27
N PRO A 41 1.40 -9.25 1.00
CA PRO A 41 0.05 -8.81 0.70
C PRO A 41 -1.01 -9.72 1.27
N MET A 42 -2.04 -9.13 1.83
CA MET A 42 -3.23 -9.86 2.25
C MET A 42 -4.02 -10.37 1.04
N ASP A 43 -4.74 -11.46 1.22
CA ASP A 43 -5.55 -12.04 0.15
C ASP A 43 -6.74 -11.13 -0.21
N LEU A 44 -6.73 -10.60 -1.43
CA LEU A 44 -7.80 -9.74 -1.94
C LEU A 44 -9.14 -10.46 -2.12
N SER A 45 -9.16 -11.78 -2.12
CA SER A 45 -10.40 -12.57 -2.12
C SER A 45 -11.07 -12.64 -0.74
N ASP A 46 -10.34 -12.23 0.32
CA ASP A 46 -10.85 -12.08 1.69
C ASP A 46 -10.88 -10.60 2.12
N PRO A 47 -11.85 -9.82 1.63
CA PRO A 47 -11.96 -8.41 1.96
C PRO A 47 -12.29 -8.14 3.44
N GLU A 48 -12.83 -9.12 4.16
CA GLU A 48 -13.16 -8.99 5.58
C GLU A 48 -11.87 -8.94 6.43
N THR A 49 -10.94 -9.85 6.18
CA THR A 49 -9.63 -9.85 6.85
C THR A 49 -8.87 -8.56 6.59
N ILE A 50 -8.85 -8.08 5.34
CA ILE A 50 -8.22 -6.79 5.01
C ILE A 50 -8.90 -5.64 5.74
N TRP A 51 -10.23 -5.64 5.75
CA TRP A 51 -11.01 -4.60 6.44
C TRP A 51 -10.72 -4.56 7.94
N ASN A 52 -10.64 -5.71 8.58
CA ASN A 52 -10.32 -5.81 10.00
C ASN A 52 -8.96 -5.18 10.34
N VAL A 53 -7.97 -5.31 9.45
CA VAL A 53 -6.66 -4.64 9.61
C VAL A 53 -6.78 -3.13 9.35
N LEU A 54 -7.54 -2.73 8.33
CA LEU A 54 -7.70 -1.32 7.94
C LEU A 54 -8.39 -0.46 9.00
N ILE A 55 -9.24 -1.02 9.83
CA ILE A 55 -9.99 -0.27 10.85
C ILE A 55 -9.39 -0.32 12.26
N GLN A 56 -8.34 -1.12 12.48
CA GLN A 56 -7.68 -1.16 13.78
C GLN A 56 -6.98 0.17 14.09
N PRO A 57 -6.92 0.58 15.36
CA PRO A 57 -6.07 1.67 15.78
C PRO A 57 -4.61 1.44 15.33
N MET A 58 -3.86 2.52 15.27
CA MET A 58 -2.47 2.49 14.82
C MET A 58 -1.59 3.20 15.84
N THR A 59 -0.47 2.57 16.22
CA THR A 59 0.55 3.25 17.03
C THR A 59 1.35 4.20 16.15
N VAL A 60 1.42 5.48 16.53
CA VAL A 60 2.17 6.52 15.84
C VAL A 60 3.13 7.23 16.79
N VAL A 61 4.09 7.96 16.24
CA VAL A 61 4.96 8.85 17.05
C VAL A 61 4.28 10.21 17.17
N LYS A 62 4.14 10.71 18.40
CA LYS A 62 3.59 12.04 18.73
C LYS A 62 4.45 13.13 18.08
N GLY A 63 3.80 14.11 17.52
CA GLY A 63 4.49 15.27 16.97
C GLY A 63 3.64 16.02 15.95
N LYS A 64 4.27 17.01 15.33
CA LYS A 64 3.64 17.74 14.23
C LYS A 64 3.80 16.96 12.95
N GLN A 65 2.81 17.01 12.08
CA GLN A 65 2.91 16.49 10.71
C GLN A 65 4.18 17.01 10.03
N ARG A 66 4.84 16.15 9.25
CA ARG A 66 6.10 16.44 8.53
C ARG A 66 7.33 16.61 9.43
N VAL A 67 7.24 16.32 10.71
CA VAL A 67 8.40 16.18 11.57
C VAL A 67 8.79 14.72 11.61
N GLN A 68 10.07 14.44 11.46
CA GLN A 68 10.63 13.11 11.58
C GLN A 68 11.35 12.96 12.91
N VAL A 69 11.23 11.79 13.51
CA VAL A 69 11.93 11.37 14.73
C VAL A 69 12.88 10.27 14.37
N GLN A 70 14.07 10.33 14.93
CA GLN A 70 15.14 9.38 14.70
C GLN A 70 14.91 8.09 15.53
N LEU A 71 15.18 6.97 14.91
CA LEU A 71 15.24 5.67 15.56
C LEU A 71 16.69 5.33 15.87
N MET A 72 16.96 4.93 17.10
CA MET A 72 18.30 4.71 17.60
C MET A 72 18.65 3.22 17.65
N ALA A 73 19.90 2.87 17.39
CA ALA A 73 20.37 1.48 17.43
C ALA A 73 20.31 0.88 18.85
N GLN A 74 20.35 1.72 19.88
CA GLN A 74 20.27 1.35 21.30
C GLN A 74 19.35 2.31 22.04
N PRO A 75 18.81 1.94 23.21
CA PRO A 75 17.89 2.79 23.98
C PRO A 75 18.64 3.94 24.70
N SER A 76 19.22 4.84 23.91
CA SER A 76 19.98 6.01 24.31
C SER A 76 19.95 7.09 23.24
N GLU A 77 19.90 8.35 23.64
CA GLU A 77 19.94 9.52 22.74
C GLU A 77 21.31 9.67 22.04
N ASP A 78 22.38 9.14 22.62
CA ASP A 78 23.74 9.18 22.08
C ASP A 78 24.06 8.01 21.14
N ALA A 79 23.10 7.09 20.91
CA ALA A 79 23.32 5.93 20.06
C ALA A 79 23.32 6.33 18.57
N GLU A 80 23.81 5.43 17.72
CA GLU A 80 23.74 5.58 16.27
C GLU A 80 22.29 5.58 15.77
N MET A 81 21.99 6.42 14.81
CA MET A 81 20.68 6.45 14.12
C MET A 81 20.59 5.30 13.13
N VAL A 82 19.45 4.59 13.09
CA VAL A 82 19.20 3.47 12.17
C VAL A 82 18.03 3.73 11.21
N GLY A 83 17.26 4.77 11.43
CA GLY A 83 16.12 5.16 10.59
C GLY A 83 15.42 6.39 11.12
N GLU A 84 14.38 6.80 10.41
CA GLU A 84 13.51 7.91 10.78
C GLU A 84 12.04 7.55 10.56
N VAL A 85 11.17 8.08 11.41
CA VAL A 85 9.72 7.88 11.34
C VAL A 85 9.01 9.23 11.32
N THR A 86 8.04 9.37 10.44
CA THR A 86 7.23 10.60 10.34
C THR A 86 6.17 10.62 11.45
N CYS A 87 6.17 11.69 12.25
CA CYS A 87 5.19 11.90 13.30
C CYS A 87 3.75 12.00 12.76
N ASP A 88 2.79 11.63 13.60
CA ASP A 88 1.35 11.81 13.40
C ASP A 88 0.72 10.91 12.32
N SER A 89 1.44 10.60 11.28
CA SER A 89 0.91 9.89 10.10
C SER A 89 1.40 8.45 9.93
N GLN A 90 2.67 8.18 10.23
CA GLN A 90 3.26 6.86 9.98
C GLN A 90 3.06 5.93 11.17
N GLY A 91 2.58 4.72 10.90
CA GLY A 91 2.45 3.65 11.88
C GLY A 91 3.78 2.98 12.20
N VAL A 92 3.92 2.57 13.45
CA VAL A 92 5.03 1.76 13.92
C VAL A 92 4.52 0.51 14.63
N HIS A 93 5.21 -0.60 14.50
CA HIS A 93 4.98 -1.79 15.33
C HIS A 93 5.87 -1.72 16.57
N VAL A 94 5.27 -1.73 17.75
CA VAL A 94 6.01 -1.85 19.01
C VAL A 94 6.35 -3.31 19.22
N LEU A 95 7.64 -3.64 19.21
CA LEU A 95 8.15 -5.00 19.41
C LEU A 95 8.43 -5.28 20.89
N GLU A 96 8.95 -4.28 21.61
CA GLU A 96 9.30 -4.38 23.01
C GLU A 96 9.21 -3.01 23.70
N THR A 97 8.81 -3.00 24.95
CA THR A 97 8.86 -1.80 25.81
C THR A 97 9.75 -2.11 27.01
N LEU A 98 10.83 -1.32 27.17
CA LEU A 98 11.83 -1.51 28.20
C LEU A 98 11.46 -0.74 29.47
N GLU A 99 11.92 -1.22 30.62
CA GLU A 99 11.71 -0.56 31.95
C GLU A 99 12.40 0.82 32.06
N ASN A 100 13.39 1.09 31.20
CA ASN A 100 14.12 2.36 31.19
C ASN A 100 13.41 3.47 30.40
N GLY A 101 12.16 3.24 29.96
CA GLY A 101 11.35 4.24 29.25
C GLY A 101 11.60 4.30 27.75
N TRP A 102 12.25 3.33 27.15
CA TRP A 102 12.45 3.18 25.71
C TRP A 102 11.63 2.04 25.15
N SER A 103 11.20 2.14 23.89
CA SER A 103 10.56 1.07 23.15
C SER A 103 11.33 0.75 21.88
N LEU A 104 11.50 -0.55 21.59
CA LEU A 104 11.95 -1.04 20.30
C LEU A 104 10.74 -1.07 19.37
N VAL A 105 10.86 -0.38 18.24
CA VAL A 105 9.83 -0.34 17.20
C VAL A 105 10.39 -0.78 15.87
N GLU A 106 9.50 -1.17 14.94
CA GLU A 106 9.84 -1.34 13.55
C GLU A 106 8.92 -0.50 12.66
N CYS A 107 9.47 0.03 11.59
CA CYS A 107 8.74 0.69 10.51
C CYS A 107 9.65 0.80 9.28
N TYR A 108 9.08 1.17 8.13
CA TYR A 108 9.90 1.60 7.00
C TYR A 108 10.44 3.00 7.26
N SER A 109 11.75 3.21 7.05
CA SER A 109 12.36 4.51 7.28
C SER A 109 11.81 5.56 6.32
N SER A 110 11.32 6.67 6.88
CA SER A 110 10.81 7.83 6.14
C SER A 110 11.88 8.90 5.91
N SER A 111 13.16 8.53 5.93
CA SER A 111 14.25 9.47 5.61
C SER A 111 14.00 10.14 4.25
N ASN A 112 14.35 11.41 4.15
CA ASN A 112 14.19 12.21 2.94
C ASN A 112 15.51 12.88 2.56
N LYS A 113 15.52 13.67 1.49
CA LYS A 113 16.73 14.37 1.01
C LYS A 113 17.38 15.35 2.00
N LEU A 114 16.71 15.70 3.10
CA LEU A 114 17.22 16.57 4.16
C LEU A 114 17.72 15.77 5.36
N SER A 115 17.47 14.47 5.38
CA SER A 115 17.91 13.56 6.45
C SER A 115 19.42 13.45 6.46
N LYS A 116 19.96 13.18 7.65
CA LYS A 116 21.40 12.88 7.83
C LYS A 116 21.72 11.41 7.56
N LEU A 117 20.72 10.60 7.36
CA LEU A 117 20.79 9.15 7.24
C LEU A 117 20.34 8.72 5.84
N ASP A 118 21.17 7.95 5.16
CA ASP A 118 20.89 7.42 3.82
C ASP A 118 20.14 6.06 3.90
N VAL A 119 19.01 6.03 4.63
CA VAL A 119 18.15 4.84 4.78
C VAL A 119 16.75 5.20 4.30
N TYR A 120 16.49 4.96 3.03
CA TYR A 120 15.27 5.40 2.33
C TYR A 120 14.35 4.22 2.04
N GLY A 121 13.22 4.14 2.76
CA GLY A 121 12.19 3.12 2.52
C GLY A 121 12.58 1.70 2.93
N ASP A 122 13.68 1.52 3.65
CA ASP A 122 14.07 0.22 4.22
C ASP A 122 13.29 -0.06 5.50
N LEU A 123 12.92 -1.32 5.71
CA LEU A 123 12.33 -1.77 6.97
C LEU A 123 13.42 -1.78 8.05
N VAL A 124 13.24 -0.98 9.08
CA VAL A 124 14.21 -0.79 10.16
C VAL A 124 13.60 -1.11 11.51
N LYS A 125 14.47 -1.51 12.44
CA LYS A 125 14.17 -1.67 13.87
C LYS A 125 15.05 -0.74 14.65
N GLY A 126 14.45 0.03 15.54
CA GLY A 126 15.20 0.98 16.36
C GLY A 126 14.43 1.41 17.58
N TYR A 127 15.14 2.03 18.49
CA TYR A 127 14.60 2.50 19.77
C TYR A 127 14.19 3.96 19.69
N LEU A 128 13.11 4.29 20.41
CA LEU A 128 12.69 5.66 20.70
C LEU A 128 12.09 5.72 22.11
N PRO A 129 11.99 6.93 22.73
CA PRO A 129 11.35 7.07 24.03
C PRO A 129 9.88 6.64 23.98
N THR A 130 9.47 5.74 24.90
CA THR A 130 8.11 5.21 24.97
C THR A 130 7.04 6.29 25.09
N GLU A 131 7.35 7.39 25.79
CA GLU A 131 6.45 8.53 25.94
C GLU A 131 6.09 9.23 24.63
N MET A 132 6.90 9.03 23.58
CA MET A 132 6.61 9.56 22.24
C MET A 132 5.59 8.72 21.49
N LEU A 133 5.26 7.52 21.93
CA LEU A 133 4.28 6.66 21.29
C LEU A 133 2.87 7.01 21.76
N GLU A 134 1.90 6.91 20.85
CA GLU A 134 0.47 6.94 21.15
C GLU A 134 -0.29 6.03 20.22
N GLU A 135 -1.36 5.41 20.74
CA GLU A 135 -2.34 4.74 19.92
C GLU A 135 -3.35 5.75 19.38
N ARG A 136 -3.62 5.71 18.08
CA ARG A 136 -4.53 6.63 17.41
C ARG A 136 -5.64 5.88 16.70
N GLU A 137 -6.87 6.28 16.98
CA GLU A 137 -8.06 5.73 16.38
C GLU A 137 -8.10 5.93 14.86
N THR A 138 -8.49 4.89 14.15
CA THR A 138 -8.66 4.89 12.70
C THR A 138 -10.11 5.12 12.32
N LYS A 139 -10.37 5.90 11.28
CA LYS A 139 -11.72 6.03 10.71
C LYS A 139 -12.16 4.73 10.06
N THR A 140 -13.43 4.34 10.32
CA THR A 140 -13.98 3.04 9.95
C THR A 140 -14.94 3.08 8.77
N ARG A 141 -14.94 4.16 7.97
CA ARG A 141 -15.78 4.23 6.77
C ARG A 141 -15.06 3.80 5.52
N TYR A 142 -13.82 4.25 5.35
CA TYR A 142 -12.96 3.93 4.22
C TYR A 142 -11.64 3.34 4.69
N GLY A 143 -10.99 2.60 3.81
CA GLY A 143 -9.64 2.12 3.96
C GLY A 143 -8.99 1.97 2.58
N LEU A 144 -7.70 2.20 2.50
CA LEU A 144 -6.95 2.19 1.24
C LEU A 144 -5.78 1.22 1.34
N VAL A 145 -5.57 0.45 0.29
CA VAL A 145 -4.36 -0.39 0.14
C VAL A 145 -3.73 -0.07 -1.20
N VAL A 146 -2.45 0.21 -1.22
CA VAL A 146 -1.66 0.40 -2.44
C VAL A 146 -0.68 -0.74 -2.58
N ASP A 147 -0.64 -1.32 -3.76
CA ASP A 147 0.31 -2.36 -4.13
C ASP A 147 1.34 -1.79 -5.10
N GLU A 148 2.58 -1.65 -4.64
CA GLU A 148 3.68 -1.11 -5.44
C GLU A 148 4.12 -2.05 -6.56
N MET A 149 3.94 -3.37 -6.41
CA MET A 149 4.29 -4.34 -7.44
C MET A 149 3.36 -4.23 -8.65
N THR A 150 2.05 -4.14 -8.39
CA THR A 150 1.02 -4.11 -9.45
C THR A 150 0.60 -2.70 -9.85
N GLN A 151 1.06 -1.67 -9.12
CA GLN A 151 0.67 -0.26 -9.29
C GLN A 151 -0.85 -0.07 -9.26
N ARG A 152 -1.48 -0.67 -8.25
CA ARG A 152 -2.92 -0.62 -8.02
C ARG A 152 -3.23 -0.11 -6.61
N MET A 153 -4.33 0.62 -6.50
CA MET A 153 -4.93 1.01 -5.22
C MET A 153 -6.28 0.33 -5.08
N TYR A 154 -6.48 -0.35 -3.98
CA TYR A 154 -7.74 -0.99 -3.59
C TYR A 154 -8.45 -0.07 -2.60
N VAL A 155 -9.66 0.33 -2.95
CA VAL A 155 -10.50 1.22 -2.13
C VAL A 155 -11.56 0.38 -1.44
N PHE A 156 -11.55 0.39 -0.13
CA PHE A 156 -12.56 -0.30 0.70
C PHE A 156 -13.55 0.71 1.28
N GLU A 157 -14.81 0.34 1.31
CA GLU A 157 -15.87 1.06 2.02
C GLU A 157 -16.69 0.08 2.86
N LYS A 158 -16.73 0.30 4.20
CA LYS A 158 -17.59 -0.47 5.13
C LYS A 158 -17.46 -2.00 4.98
N GLY A 159 -16.25 -2.51 4.97
CA GLY A 159 -15.96 -3.94 4.91
C GLY A 159 -15.98 -4.56 3.52
N ARG A 160 -16.13 -3.78 2.45
CA ARG A 160 -16.19 -4.30 1.09
C ARG A 160 -15.15 -3.63 0.20
N LEU A 161 -14.53 -4.40 -0.67
CA LEU A 161 -13.75 -3.84 -1.76
C LEU A 161 -14.69 -3.12 -2.72
N LEU A 162 -14.64 -1.77 -2.71
CA LEU A 162 -15.47 -0.93 -3.56
C LEU A 162 -14.98 -0.95 -5.00
N THR A 163 -13.67 -0.74 -5.20
CA THR A 163 -13.08 -0.66 -6.55
C THR A 163 -11.57 -0.74 -6.51
N THR A 164 -10.98 -0.94 -7.68
CA THR A 164 -9.54 -0.90 -7.93
C THR A 164 -9.20 0.27 -8.85
N LEU A 165 -8.20 1.07 -8.45
CA LEU A 165 -7.68 2.20 -9.21
C LEU A 165 -6.28 1.89 -9.72
N ARG A 166 -5.93 2.39 -10.92
CA ARG A 166 -4.55 2.40 -11.40
C ARG A 166 -3.82 3.59 -10.77
N VAL A 167 -2.62 3.33 -10.27
CA VAL A 167 -1.79 4.35 -9.63
C VAL A 167 -0.40 4.41 -10.25
N SER A 168 0.40 5.39 -9.82
CA SER A 168 1.82 5.49 -10.12
C SER A 168 2.52 5.96 -8.85
N THR A 169 3.36 5.10 -8.28
CA THR A 169 4.12 5.35 -7.05
C THR A 169 5.50 5.92 -7.36
N GLY A 170 6.27 6.20 -6.32
CA GLY A 170 7.62 6.73 -6.38
C GLY A 170 8.60 5.78 -7.08
N LYS A 171 9.56 6.35 -7.80
CA LYS A 171 10.63 5.63 -8.48
C LYS A 171 11.97 5.94 -7.84
N ALA A 172 12.35 5.12 -6.87
CA ALA A 172 13.73 5.16 -6.36
C ALA A 172 14.72 4.81 -7.47
N THR A 173 15.85 5.52 -7.48
CA THR A 173 16.99 5.26 -8.37
C THR A 173 18.28 5.39 -7.57
N GLN A 174 19.41 4.89 -8.10
CA GLN A 174 20.72 5.07 -7.45
C GLN A 174 21.07 6.55 -7.20
N LYS A 175 20.58 7.47 -8.05
CA LYS A 175 20.84 8.92 -7.92
C LYS A 175 19.83 9.64 -7.04
N ALA A 176 18.68 9.06 -6.83
CA ALA A 176 17.56 9.61 -6.06
C ALA A 176 16.83 8.47 -5.32
N PRO A 177 17.47 7.81 -4.36
CA PRO A 177 16.86 6.68 -3.63
C PRO A 177 15.66 7.15 -2.78
N GLN A 178 15.66 8.40 -2.32
CA GLN A 178 14.58 9.04 -1.57
C GLN A 178 13.29 9.26 -2.37
N CYS A 179 13.30 9.03 -3.70
CA CYS A 179 12.11 9.19 -4.55
C CYS A 179 11.20 7.95 -4.56
N GLY A 180 11.50 6.90 -3.81
CA GLY A 180 10.59 5.78 -3.58
C GLY A 180 9.40 6.18 -2.72
N THR A 181 8.24 5.60 -2.94
CA THR A 181 7.14 5.69 -1.97
C THR A 181 7.48 4.81 -0.76
N THR A 182 7.37 5.35 0.44
CA THR A 182 7.61 4.58 1.66
C THR A 182 6.49 3.58 1.89
N ALA A 183 6.82 2.30 2.06
CA ALA A 183 5.87 1.24 2.39
C ALA A 183 5.44 1.30 3.87
N GLY A 184 4.50 0.43 4.27
CA GLY A 184 3.99 0.35 5.64
C GLY A 184 2.55 0.83 5.78
N GLU A 185 2.19 1.33 6.96
CA GLU A 185 0.87 1.86 7.23
C GLU A 185 0.90 3.33 7.63
N PHE A 186 -0.12 4.06 7.19
CA PHE A 186 -0.22 5.50 7.38
C PHE A 186 -1.66 5.92 7.68
N HIS A 187 -1.82 7.00 8.43
CA HIS A 187 -3.06 7.77 8.44
C HIS A 187 -3.01 8.88 7.41
N LEU A 188 -4.11 9.10 6.71
CA LEU A 188 -4.31 10.34 5.95
C LEU A 188 -4.49 11.48 6.95
N VAL A 189 -3.65 12.52 6.90
CA VAL A 189 -3.57 13.51 7.98
C VAL A 189 -3.96 14.93 7.60
N SER A 190 -3.89 15.31 6.31
CA SER A 190 -4.32 16.63 5.90
C SER A 190 -4.71 16.74 4.43
N MET A 191 -5.72 17.57 4.17
CA MET A 191 -6.16 17.97 2.84
C MET A 191 -5.27 19.12 2.36
N VAL A 192 -4.36 18.84 1.40
CA VAL A 192 -3.41 19.84 0.88
C VAL A 192 -4.03 20.71 -0.22
N GLY A 193 -4.91 20.13 -1.04
CA GLY A 193 -5.53 20.83 -2.16
C GLY A 193 -4.72 20.72 -3.44
N ASN A 194 -4.53 21.83 -4.14
CA ASN A 194 -3.77 21.89 -5.37
C ASN A 194 -2.39 22.48 -5.11
N PHE A 195 -1.38 21.93 -5.75
CA PHE A 195 -0.01 22.44 -5.68
C PHE A 195 0.71 22.31 -7.03
N ILE A 196 1.81 23.01 -7.17
CA ILE A 196 2.73 22.90 -8.32
C ILE A 196 3.96 22.12 -7.86
N SER A 197 4.29 21.04 -8.57
CA SER A 197 5.49 20.23 -8.29
C SER A 197 6.77 20.96 -8.67
N GLU A 198 7.93 20.47 -8.21
CA GLU A 198 9.25 21.04 -8.58
C GLU A 198 9.46 21.05 -10.11
N SER A 199 8.88 20.10 -10.85
CA SER A 199 8.90 20.04 -12.31
C SER A 199 7.94 21.02 -13.00
N GLY A 200 7.14 21.81 -12.26
CA GLY A 200 6.17 22.77 -12.79
C GLY A 200 4.81 22.17 -13.17
N ALA A 201 4.59 20.88 -12.93
CA ALA A 201 3.29 20.25 -13.17
C ALA A 201 2.29 20.57 -12.04
N THR A 202 1.05 20.86 -12.39
CA THR A 202 -0.03 21.07 -11.43
C THR A 202 -0.60 19.72 -10.98
N CYS A 203 -0.64 19.53 -9.67
CA CYS A 203 -1.22 18.37 -8.99
C CYS A 203 -2.50 18.81 -8.28
N GLU A 204 -3.61 18.09 -8.52
CA GLU A 204 -4.91 18.44 -7.94
C GLU A 204 -5.36 17.42 -6.90
N HIS A 205 -6.16 17.88 -5.93
CA HIS A 205 -6.82 17.03 -4.93
C HIS A 205 -5.84 16.30 -4.00
N ALA A 206 -4.76 16.94 -3.58
CA ALA A 206 -3.70 16.29 -2.82
C ALA A 206 -4.08 16.07 -1.35
N ILE A 207 -3.90 14.84 -0.87
CA ILE A 207 -4.11 14.39 0.52
C ILE A 207 -2.79 13.85 1.05
N ARG A 208 -2.36 14.32 2.22
CA ARG A 208 -1.08 13.90 2.84
C ARG A 208 -1.22 12.59 3.59
N PHE A 209 -0.24 11.70 3.39
CA PHE A 209 -0.11 10.46 4.16
C PHE A 209 1.27 10.31 4.82
N ASN A 210 2.32 10.90 4.27
CA ASN A 210 3.66 10.87 4.86
C ASN A 210 4.33 12.23 4.66
N ASP A 211 5.40 12.57 5.31
CA ASP A 211 6.13 13.85 5.23
C ASP A 211 5.77 14.72 4.01
N GLY A 212 6.51 14.57 2.93
CA GLY A 212 6.27 15.23 1.63
C GLY A 212 5.31 14.47 0.73
N ASP A 213 4.98 13.21 1.03
CA ASP A 213 4.26 12.34 0.12
C ASP A 213 2.75 12.48 0.22
N LEU A 214 2.12 12.53 -0.95
CA LEU A 214 0.70 12.84 -1.13
C LEU A 214 0.03 11.82 -2.05
N LEU A 215 -1.24 11.52 -1.78
CA LEU A 215 -2.16 11.02 -2.79
C LEU A 215 -2.62 12.20 -3.61
N HIS A 216 -2.57 12.16 -4.94
CA HIS A 216 -3.10 13.22 -5.81
C HIS A 216 -3.49 12.71 -7.20
N GLY A 217 -4.24 13.52 -7.95
CA GLY A 217 -4.58 13.20 -9.35
C GLY A 217 -3.36 13.18 -10.26
N VAL A 218 -3.52 12.60 -11.46
CA VAL A 218 -2.48 12.68 -12.49
C VAL A 218 -2.11 14.14 -12.74
N PRO A 219 -0.83 14.52 -12.63
CA PRO A 219 -0.39 15.89 -12.88
C PRO A 219 -0.60 16.32 -14.32
N TYR A 220 -0.72 17.64 -14.53
CA TYR A 220 -0.80 18.22 -15.88
C TYR A 220 0.07 19.47 -15.99
N TYR A 221 0.43 19.81 -17.21
CA TYR A 221 1.01 21.08 -17.57
C TYR A 221 -0.06 21.95 -18.25
N LEU A 222 -0.01 23.27 -18.03
CA LEU A 222 -0.84 24.20 -18.79
C LEU A 222 -0.15 24.52 -20.11
N GLU A 223 -0.90 24.38 -21.22
CA GLU A 223 -0.49 24.86 -22.52
C GLU A 223 -0.70 26.38 -22.60
N ASP A 224 -0.10 27.06 -23.59
CA ASP A 224 -0.22 28.51 -23.79
C ASP A 224 -1.67 29.00 -23.95
N ASN A 225 -2.55 28.12 -24.44
CA ASN A 225 -3.98 28.38 -24.57
C ASN A 225 -4.79 28.12 -23.28
N GLY A 226 -4.12 27.79 -22.17
CA GLY A 226 -4.74 27.46 -20.87
C GLY A 226 -5.32 26.04 -20.77
N LYS A 227 -5.17 25.20 -21.82
CA LYS A 227 -5.62 23.81 -21.78
C LYS A 227 -4.70 22.94 -20.91
N LYS A 228 -5.32 22.02 -20.14
CA LYS A 228 -4.61 21.04 -19.32
C LYS A 228 -4.06 19.90 -20.20
N ASN A 229 -2.75 19.69 -20.19
CA ASN A 229 -2.09 18.59 -20.87
C ASN A 229 -1.61 17.54 -19.86
N TYR A 230 -2.25 16.39 -19.85
CA TYR A 230 -1.95 15.25 -18.96
C TYR A 230 -1.02 14.21 -19.61
N SER A 231 -0.80 14.27 -20.93
CA SER A 231 -0.23 13.17 -21.71
C SER A 231 1.14 12.70 -21.22
N SER A 232 2.01 13.63 -20.79
CA SER A 232 3.35 13.31 -20.28
C SER A 232 3.34 12.53 -18.96
N CYS A 233 2.30 12.71 -18.13
CA CYS A 233 2.18 12.05 -16.83
C CYS A 233 1.23 10.83 -16.89
N GLU A 234 0.13 10.92 -17.67
CA GLU A 234 -0.89 9.87 -17.76
C GLU A 234 -0.35 8.59 -18.43
N ARG A 235 0.58 8.70 -19.37
CA ARG A 235 1.23 7.53 -20.02
C ARG A 235 2.03 6.65 -19.06
N HIS A 236 2.48 7.20 -17.92
CA HIS A 236 3.22 6.49 -16.89
C HIS A 236 2.33 5.93 -15.77
N LEU A 237 1.02 6.09 -15.90
CA LEU A 237 0.11 5.52 -14.91
C LEU A 237 0.12 3.99 -15.01
N GLY A 238 0.38 3.32 -13.89
CA GLY A 238 0.62 1.88 -13.83
C GLY A 238 2.10 1.51 -13.73
N GLU A 239 3.00 2.52 -13.63
CA GLU A 239 4.43 2.34 -13.46
C GLU A 239 4.94 3.22 -12.30
N LYS A 240 6.05 2.85 -11.69
CA LYS A 240 6.77 3.73 -10.76
C LYS A 240 7.34 4.92 -11.52
N ALA A 241 6.88 6.14 -11.23
CA ALA A 241 7.27 7.33 -12.02
C ALA A 241 7.16 8.66 -11.26
N SER A 242 6.82 8.66 -9.96
CA SER A 242 6.79 9.88 -9.14
C SER A 242 8.05 9.99 -8.28
N GLU A 243 8.09 11.02 -7.44
CA GLU A 243 9.16 11.30 -6.48
C GLU A 243 8.69 11.03 -5.03
N GLY A 244 7.90 9.94 -4.83
CA GLY A 244 7.34 9.52 -3.55
C GLY A 244 5.81 9.57 -3.52
N CYS A 245 5.19 10.62 -4.06
CA CYS A 245 3.73 10.74 -4.15
C CYS A 245 3.06 9.57 -4.91
N ILE A 246 1.80 9.32 -4.61
CA ILE A 246 0.98 8.34 -5.33
C ILE A 246 0.01 9.08 -6.26
N ARG A 247 0.26 8.98 -7.57
CA ARG A 247 -0.59 9.53 -8.62
C ARG A 247 -1.74 8.57 -8.88
N ILE A 248 -2.98 9.06 -8.84
CA ILE A 248 -4.19 8.24 -8.97
C ILE A 248 -4.89 8.57 -10.28
N GLN A 249 -5.42 7.54 -10.96
CA GLN A 249 -6.10 7.68 -12.24
C GLN A 249 -7.16 8.79 -12.23
N ARG A 250 -7.25 9.49 -13.36
CA ARG A 250 -8.24 10.53 -13.62
C ARG A 250 -9.59 9.97 -14.08
N LYS A 251 -9.53 8.90 -14.85
CA LYS A 251 -10.71 8.19 -15.35
C LYS A 251 -11.49 7.57 -14.18
N ARG A 252 -12.82 7.65 -14.24
CA ARG A 252 -13.67 7.03 -13.21
C ARG A 252 -13.82 5.54 -13.44
N THR A 253 -13.79 4.77 -12.36
CA THR A 253 -14.17 3.35 -12.41
C THR A 253 -15.68 3.19 -12.61
N PRO A 254 -16.20 1.99 -12.91
CA PRO A 254 -17.64 1.73 -12.97
C PRO A 254 -18.42 2.18 -11.73
N GLU A 255 -17.79 2.16 -10.56
CA GLU A 255 -18.33 2.64 -9.29
C GLU A 255 -18.28 4.17 -9.15
N GLY A 256 -17.75 4.87 -10.18
CA GLY A 256 -17.64 6.32 -10.22
C GLY A 256 -16.42 6.89 -9.49
N VAL A 257 -15.51 6.04 -9.03
CA VAL A 257 -14.36 6.42 -8.18
C VAL A 257 -13.17 6.87 -9.04
N ASN A 258 -12.54 7.96 -8.62
CA ASN A 258 -11.23 8.45 -9.07
C ASN A 258 -10.65 9.36 -7.99
N MET A 259 -9.52 10.04 -8.24
CA MET A 259 -8.92 10.93 -7.22
C MET A 259 -9.85 12.04 -6.74
N ARG A 260 -10.63 12.66 -7.62
CA ARG A 260 -11.58 13.70 -7.21
C ARG A 260 -12.66 13.13 -6.26
N TRP A 261 -13.17 11.94 -6.54
CA TRP A 261 -14.13 11.25 -5.67
C TRP A 261 -13.51 10.95 -4.29
N LEU A 262 -12.26 10.45 -4.27
CA LEU A 262 -11.53 10.22 -3.00
C LEU A 262 -11.38 11.51 -2.21
N TRP A 263 -10.98 12.61 -2.86
CA TRP A 263 -10.89 13.93 -2.23
C TRP A 263 -12.20 14.36 -1.59
N GLU A 264 -13.31 14.28 -2.32
CA GLU A 264 -14.63 14.68 -1.83
C GLU A 264 -15.12 13.79 -0.67
N ARG A 265 -14.78 12.49 -0.66
CA ARG A 265 -15.25 11.53 0.35
C ARG A 265 -14.35 11.42 1.58
N LEU A 266 -13.09 11.73 1.45
CA LEU A 266 -12.12 11.67 2.53
C LEU A 266 -11.95 13.00 3.27
N PHE A 267 -12.63 14.06 2.83
CA PHE A 267 -12.50 15.41 3.40
C PHE A 267 -12.73 15.46 4.92
N ASP A 268 -13.73 14.74 5.41
CA ASP A 268 -14.10 14.62 6.83
C ASP A 268 -13.67 13.26 7.45
N GLN A 269 -12.83 12.52 6.77
CA GLN A 269 -12.37 11.18 7.12
C GLN A 269 -10.85 11.13 7.35
N MET A 270 -10.25 12.22 7.88
CA MET A 270 -8.84 12.18 8.26
C MET A 270 -8.61 11.09 9.31
N HIS A 271 -7.43 10.48 9.32
CA HIS A 271 -7.10 9.21 9.97
C HIS A 271 -7.76 7.98 9.31
N THR A 272 -8.22 8.06 8.06
CA THR A 272 -8.41 6.86 7.23
C THR A 272 -7.05 6.19 7.04
N LYS A 273 -6.99 4.87 7.26
CA LYS A 273 -5.75 4.09 7.11
C LYS A 273 -5.45 3.84 5.65
N LEU A 274 -4.19 4.04 5.29
CA LEU A 274 -3.57 3.65 4.04
C LEU A 274 -2.47 2.63 4.33
N ILE A 275 -2.54 1.45 3.73
CA ILE A 275 -1.47 0.45 3.75
C ILE A 275 -0.80 0.44 2.39
N ILE A 276 0.52 0.42 2.37
CA ILE A 276 1.34 0.35 1.15
C ILE A 276 2.17 -0.92 1.20
N TRP A 277 1.88 -1.84 0.29
CA TRP A 277 2.62 -3.08 0.13
C TRP A 277 3.85 -2.85 -0.73
N GLN A 278 5.01 -3.13 -0.15
CA GLN A 278 6.29 -3.00 -0.85
C GLN A 278 6.44 -4.05 -1.95
N ASP A 279 7.17 -3.73 -2.99
CA ASP A 279 7.51 -4.61 -4.11
C ASP A 279 8.87 -5.31 -3.92
N VAL A 280 8.99 -6.08 -2.85
CA VAL A 280 10.22 -6.79 -2.51
C VAL A 280 10.56 -7.94 -3.46
N PRO A 281 11.86 -8.29 -3.64
CA PRO A 281 12.26 -9.49 -4.35
C PRO A 281 11.63 -10.76 -3.76
N GLY A 282 11.31 -11.73 -4.60
CA GLY A 282 10.61 -12.96 -4.21
C GLY A 282 9.11 -12.87 -4.14
N ARG A 283 8.55 -11.67 -4.16
CA ARG A 283 7.11 -11.46 -4.19
C ARG A 283 6.52 -11.89 -5.55
N ARG A 284 5.35 -12.54 -5.53
CA ARG A 284 4.68 -13.04 -6.73
C ARG A 284 3.23 -12.57 -6.79
N GLN A 285 2.80 -12.15 -7.98
CA GLN A 285 1.40 -11.92 -8.31
C GLN A 285 0.78 -13.24 -8.77
N PRO A 286 -0.31 -13.71 -8.12
CA PRO A 286 -1.00 -14.91 -8.57
C PRO A 286 -1.70 -14.67 -9.91
N ILE A 287 -1.74 -15.73 -10.73
CA ILE A 287 -2.56 -15.75 -11.95
C ILE A 287 -4.00 -16.01 -11.52
N PRO A 288 -4.99 -15.21 -12.00
CA PRO A 288 -6.40 -15.46 -11.73
C PRO A 288 -6.83 -16.85 -12.17
N ALA A 289 -7.88 -17.38 -11.54
CA ALA A 289 -8.49 -18.64 -11.96
C ALA A 289 -9.02 -18.51 -13.40
N GLU A 290 -8.87 -19.58 -14.18
CA GLU A 290 -9.26 -19.58 -15.60
C GLU A 290 -10.74 -19.24 -15.83
N ASP A 291 -11.61 -19.57 -14.88
CA ASP A 291 -13.05 -19.32 -14.89
C ASP A 291 -13.44 -17.92 -14.39
N THR A 292 -12.45 -17.07 -14.02
CA THR A 292 -12.70 -15.69 -13.61
C THR A 292 -13.43 -14.94 -14.72
N PRO A 293 -14.62 -14.31 -14.47
CA PRO A 293 -15.37 -13.61 -15.49
C PRO A 293 -14.65 -12.32 -15.91
N VAL A 294 -14.57 -12.13 -17.22
CA VAL A 294 -14.16 -10.87 -17.87
C VAL A 294 -15.13 -10.53 -19.00
N TYR A 295 -15.17 -9.30 -19.41
CA TYR A 295 -16.19 -8.81 -20.35
C TYR A 295 -15.52 -8.19 -21.56
N VAL A 296 -16.06 -8.47 -22.74
CA VAL A 296 -15.54 -8.02 -24.03
C VAL A 296 -16.64 -7.46 -24.92
N LEU A 297 -16.24 -6.68 -25.91
CA LEU A 297 -17.13 -6.19 -26.97
C LEU A 297 -16.46 -6.47 -28.32
N PRO A 298 -16.62 -7.68 -28.88
CA PRO A 298 -15.92 -8.11 -30.07
C PRO A 298 -16.17 -7.18 -31.27
N GLY A 299 -15.10 -6.79 -31.96
CA GLY A 299 -15.14 -5.94 -33.14
C GLY A 299 -15.43 -4.45 -32.88
N LEU A 300 -15.72 -4.06 -31.64
CA LEU A 300 -16.04 -2.68 -31.26
C LEU A 300 -15.08 -2.10 -30.21
N SER A 301 -14.48 -2.94 -29.36
CA SER A 301 -13.48 -2.52 -28.38
C SER A 301 -12.21 -3.37 -28.48
N ASN A 302 -11.06 -2.74 -28.27
CA ASN A 302 -9.76 -3.41 -28.16
C ASN A 302 -9.39 -3.69 -26.71
N ALA A 303 -10.33 -3.55 -25.77
CA ALA A 303 -10.11 -3.78 -24.36
C ALA A 303 -11.03 -4.87 -23.82
N TYR A 304 -10.53 -5.63 -22.83
CA TYR A 304 -11.38 -6.44 -21.94
C TYR A 304 -11.60 -5.72 -20.61
N HIS A 305 -12.68 -6.07 -19.93
CA HIS A 305 -13.20 -5.34 -18.77
C HIS A 305 -13.45 -6.26 -17.57
N SER A 306 -13.46 -5.71 -16.36
CA SER A 306 -13.80 -6.43 -15.13
C SER A 306 -15.30 -6.38 -14.77
N LYS A 307 -16.10 -5.62 -15.53
CA LYS A 307 -17.54 -5.42 -15.29
C LYS A 307 -18.30 -5.43 -16.59
N PRO A 308 -19.55 -5.96 -16.61
CA PRO A 308 -20.39 -5.99 -17.81
C PRO A 308 -20.82 -4.59 -18.28
N THR A 309 -20.58 -3.58 -17.45
CA THR A 309 -20.84 -2.17 -17.73
C THR A 309 -19.59 -1.36 -17.37
N CYS A 310 -19.10 -0.54 -18.27
CA CYS A 310 -17.91 0.29 -18.04
C CYS A 310 -18.06 1.65 -18.71
N TYR A 311 -17.55 2.72 -18.12
CA TYR A 311 -17.59 4.08 -18.69
C TYR A 311 -16.80 4.23 -20.00
N ASP A 312 -15.97 3.27 -20.35
CA ASP A 312 -15.26 3.23 -21.63
C ASP A 312 -16.17 2.87 -22.81
N ILE A 313 -17.30 2.24 -22.53
CA ILE A 313 -18.22 1.68 -23.51
C ILE A 313 -19.55 2.45 -23.48
N ASP A 314 -20.12 2.74 -24.65
CA ASP A 314 -21.45 3.34 -24.75
C ASP A 314 -22.51 2.38 -24.18
N LYS A 315 -23.43 2.93 -23.41
CA LYS A 315 -24.49 2.17 -22.72
C LYS A 315 -25.39 1.37 -23.65
N ILE A 316 -25.48 1.73 -24.94
CA ILE A 316 -26.25 0.98 -25.95
C ILE A 316 -25.71 -0.44 -26.14
N TYR A 317 -24.45 -0.70 -25.75
CA TYR A 317 -23.81 -2.01 -25.87
C TYR A 317 -23.83 -2.80 -24.55
N PHE A 318 -24.57 -2.35 -23.54
CA PHE A 318 -24.68 -3.04 -22.25
C PHE A 318 -25.80 -4.07 -22.23
N PRO A 319 -25.59 -5.21 -21.53
CA PRO A 319 -24.31 -5.66 -20.97
C PRO A 319 -23.35 -6.14 -22.06
N MET A 320 -22.05 -6.04 -21.82
CA MET A 320 -21.03 -6.65 -22.68
C MET A 320 -21.08 -8.18 -22.57
N GLU A 321 -20.50 -8.86 -23.55
CA GLU A 321 -20.36 -10.32 -23.57
C GLU A 321 -19.42 -10.78 -22.45
N GLU A 322 -19.84 -11.80 -21.69
CA GLU A 322 -19.04 -12.44 -20.66
C GLU A 322 -18.25 -13.59 -21.27
N ILE A 323 -16.95 -13.59 -21.01
CA ILE A 323 -16.04 -14.71 -21.30
C ILE A 323 -15.24 -15.03 -20.05
N THR A 324 -14.49 -16.14 -20.03
CA THR A 324 -13.61 -16.47 -18.94
C THR A 324 -12.22 -15.87 -19.15
N TYR A 325 -11.48 -15.67 -18.03
CA TYR A 325 -10.11 -15.16 -18.07
C TYR A 325 -9.19 -16.07 -18.93
N GLY A 326 -9.36 -17.40 -18.84
CA GLY A 326 -8.60 -18.36 -19.66
C GLY A 326 -8.83 -18.16 -21.17
N GLN A 327 -10.02 -17.77 -21.59
CA GLN A 327 -10.32 -17.52 -23.00
C GLN A 327 -9.58 -16.29 -23.56
N LEU A 328 -9.03 -15.41 -22.72
CA LEU A 328 -8.19 -14.29 -23.21
C LEU A 328 -6.93 -14.77 -23.96
N GLU A 329 -6.49 -16.00 -23.72
CA GLU A 329 -5.33 -16.59 -24.43
C GLU A 329 -5.68 -17.16 -25.82
N GLU A 330 -6.96 -17.22 -26.19
CA GLU A 330 -7.41 -17.61 -27.53
C GLU A 330 -7.05 -16.53 -28.56
N GLU A 331 -6.80 -16.94 -29.80
CA GLU A 331 -6.40 -16.07 -30.92
C GLU A 331 -7.40 -14.90 -31.13
N ALA A 332 -8.68 -15.15 -30.92
CA ALA A 332 -9.75 -14.15 -31.04
C ALA A 332 -9.59 -12.97 -30.10
N TYR A 333 -9.01 -13.20 -28.92
CA TYR A 333 -8.87 -12.19 -27.86
C TYR A 333 -7.41 -11.78 -27.58
N ALA A 334 -6.45 -12.34 -28.31
CA ALA A 334 -5.02 -12.13 -28.08
C ALA A 334 -4.57 -10.67 -28.15
N ARG A 335 -5.30 -9.82 -28.89
CA ARG A 335 -4.98 -8.39 -29.07
C ARG A 335 -5.65 -7.47 -28.08
N LEU A 336 -6.55 -7.99 -27.22
CA LEU A 336 -7.24 -7.16 -26.24
C LEU A 336 -6.27 -6.75 -25.13
N HIS A 337 -6.33 -5.50 -24.70
CA HIS A 337 -5.59 -4.97 -23.55
C HIS A 337 -6.53 -4.72 -22.36
N ASN A 338 -5.97 -4.61 -21.16
CA ASN A 338 -6.76 -4.32 -19.96
C ASN A 338 -7.34 -2.89 -19.99
N CYS A 339 -8.63 -2.75 -19.73
CA CYS A 339 -9.30 -1.45 -19.69
C CYS A 339 -8.76 -0.56 -18.56
N GLY A 340 -8.36 0.68 -18.90
CA GLY A 340 -7.87 1.66 -17.95
C GLY A 340 -8.92 2.34 -17.06
N TYR A 341 -10.21 2.01 -17.24
CA TYR A 341 -11.30 2.51 -16.38
C TYR A 341 -11.63 1.51 -15.27
N CYS A 342 -11.87 0.25 -15.61
CA CYS A 342 -12.31 -0.77 -14.66
C CYS A 342 -11.19 -1.69 -14.16
N ASN A 343 -9.96 -1.52 -14.68
CA ASN A 343 -8.75 -2.21 -14.24
C ASN A 343 -8.94 -3.72 -14.03
N PRO A 344 -9.30 -4.49 -15.07
CA PRO A 344 -9.40 -5.93 -14.97
C PRO A 344 -8.05 -6.56 -14.59
N PRO A 345 -7.99 -7.84 -14.23
CA PRO A 345 -6.73 -8.53 -14.01
C PRO A 345 -5.74 -8.32 -15.17
N LEU A 346 -4.46 -8.33 -14.89
CA LEU A 346 -3.41 -8.34 -15.91
C LEU A 346 -3.50 -9.65 -16.71
N ARG A 347 -3.02 -9.66 -17.95
CA ARG A 347 -2.89 -10.90 -18.74
C ARG A 347 -1.84 -11.83 -18.12
N VAL A 348 -1.94 -13.13 -18.41
CA VAL A 348 -0.95 -14.14 -17.95
C VAL A 348 0.47 -13.69 -18.24
N GLN A 349 0.75 -13.27 -19.46
CA GLN A 349 2.09 -12.82 -19.89
C GLN A 349 2.57 -11.58 -19.13
N GLU A 350 1.69 -10.65 -18.81
CA GLU A 350 2.02 -9.46 -18.00
C GLU A 350 2.35 -9.86 -16.56
N ILE A 351 1.58 -10.81 -15.97
CA ILE A 351 1.82 -11.35 -14.63
C ILE A 351 3.15 -12.12 -14.58
N GLU A 352 3.42 -12.96 -15.58
CA GLU A 352 4.68 -13.71 -15.67
C GLU A 352 5.88 -12.77 -15.78
N ALA A 353 5.81 -11.76 -16.66
CA ALA A 353 6.86 -10.76 -16.80
C ALA A 353 7.07 -9.96 -15.49
N LEU A 354 5.98 -9.66 -14.79
CA LEU A 354 6.03 -9.01 -13.48
C LEU A 354 6.71 -9.93 -12.45
N ASN A 355 6.30 -11.19 -12.36
CA ASN A 355 6.87 -12.19 -11.45
C ASN A 355 8.34 -12.44 -11.74
N GLN A 356 8.75 -12.44 -13.01
CA GLN A 356 10.16 -12.57 -13.39
C GLN A 356 10.99 -11.36 -12.94
N ARG A 357 10.44 -10.15 -13.05
CA ARG A 357 11.10 -8.90 -12.58
C ARG A 357 11.40 -8.92 -11.08
N TYR A 358 10.50 -9.50 -10.29
CA TYR A 358 10.61 -9.60 -8.83
C TYR A 358 11.05 -11.00 -8.36
N ALA A 359 11.55 -11.86 -9.25
CA ALA A 359 12.13 -13.12 -8.83
C ALA A 359 13.26 -12.86 -7.82
N ALA A 360 13.34 -13.71 -6.78
CA ALA A 360 14.46 -13.66 -5.87
C ALA A 360 15.78 -13.81 -6.65
N VAL A 361 16.74 -12.98 -6.31
CA VAL A 361 18.10 -13.18 -6.85
C VAL A 361 18.65 -14.42 -6.15
N GLU A 362 18.94 -15.46 -6.92
CA GLU A 362 19.68 -16.62 -6.39
C GLU A 362 21.06 -16.13 -5.98
N GLU A 363 21.38 -16.22 -4.68
CA GLU A 363 22.69 -15.90 -4.11
C GLU A 363 23.74 -16.95 -4.53
#